data_115d1933f741c9ad37d635e502ae3b05
#
_entry.id   115d1933f741c9ad37d635e502ae3b05
#
_cell.length_a   1.000
_cell.length_b   1.000
_cell.length_c   1.000
_cell.angle_alpha   90.00
_cell.angle_beta   90.00
_cell.angle_gamma   90.00
#
_symmetry.space_group_name_H-M   'P 1'
#
loop_
_entity.id
_entity.type
_entity.pdbx_description
1 polymer ?
#
loop_
_entity_poly.entity_id
_entity_poly.type
_entity_poly.pdbx_seq_one_letter_code
_entity_poly.pdbx_strand_id
1 'polypeptide(L)'
;LYLQREGKLLETTFSTHDRETIAHSHLFEDIPIAQQDTLLSCLNAKKKSYGKDEYVLRAGDKVAEVGIVLSGGVNITKDDFEGNRSILSKAGPGAMFAEAFVCSNADTLPVSVISTEKTEILFIDYKRIATVCSSACGFHNSLINNMMGILARKNVMLTEKVKHTGKRTTKEKLLSYLSTRAIKAGSPTFDIPFNRQELADYLGVDRSAMSAELCKLRDAQILSFERNHFTLY
;
A
#
# COMPACT_ATOMS: atom_id res chain seq x y z
N LEU A 1 -22.39 36.97 25.63
CA LEU A 1 -23.12 35.69 25.52
C LEU A 1 -22.45 34.84 24.46
N TYR A 2 -21.49 34.03 24.88
CA TYR A 2 -20.84 33.02 24.01
C TYR A 2 -21.59 31.73 24.19
N LEU A 3 -22.29 31.30 23.15
CA LEU A 3 -22.88 29.96 23.06
C LEU A 3 -21.75 28.95 22.81
N GLN A 4 -21.43 28.18 23.86
CA GLN A 4 -20.68 26.93 23.74
C GLN A 4 -21.51 25.95 22.92
N ARG A 5 -21.08 25.67 21.67
CA ARG A 5 -21.49 24.46 20.97
C ARG A 5 -20.66 23.30 21.50
N GLU A 6 -21.22 22.55 22.39
CA GLU A 6 -20.74 21.24 22.78
C GLU A 6 -20.71 20.34 21.52
N GLY A 7 -19.54 20.22 20.93
CA GLY A 7 -19.27 19.20 19.93
C GLY A 7 -19.26 17.85 20.63
N LYS A 8 -20.35 17.09 20.47
CA LYS A 8 -20.41 15.69 20.86
C LYS A 8 -19.24 14.96 20.20
N LEU A 9 -18.21 14.60 20.96
CA LEU A 9 -17.19 13.63 20.53
C LEU A 9 -17.97 12.33 20.26
N LEU A 10 -18.18 12.03 18.97
CA LEU A 10 -18.55 10.68 18.55
C LEU A 10 -17.35 9.81 18.89
N GLU A 11 -17.43 9.03 19.96
CA GLU A 11 -16.49 7.95 20.23
C GLU A 11 -16.45 7.09 18.96
N THR A 12 -15.30 7.06 18.32
CA THR A 12 -15.10 6.25 17.11
C THR A 12 -15.12 4.79 17.57
N THR A 13 -16.27 4.15 17.49
CA THR A 13 -16.43 2.76 17.91
C THR A 13 -15.86 1.86 16.79
N PHE A 14 -14.73 1.21 17.05
CA PHE A 14 -14.16 0.21 16.17
C PHE A 14 -14.87 -1.13 16.38
N SER A 15 -15.31 -1.74 15.29
CA SER A 15 -15.89 -3.09 15.29
C SER A 15 -14.84 -4.15 15.61
N THR A 16 -15.26 -5.37 15.93
CA THR A 16 -14.33 -6.50 16.10
C THR A 16 -13.47 -6.72 14.86
N HIS A 17 -14.08 -6.64 13.68
CA HIS A 17 -13.36 -6.76 12.40
C HIS A 17 -12.32 -5.64 12.21
N ASP A 18 -12.64 -4.40 12.56
CA ASP A 18 -11.67 -3.30 12.49
C ASP A 18 -10.45 -3.58 13.37
N ARG A 19 -10.68 -4.06 14.60
CA ARG A 19 -9.63 -4.39 15.58
C ARG A 19 -8.72 -5.51 15.07
N GLU A 20 -9.30 -6.54 14.49
CA GLU A 20 -8.56 -7.64 13.86
C GLU A 20 -7.71 -7.12 12.69
N THR A 21 -8.27 -6.30 11.81
CA THR A 21 -7.54 -5.70 10.69
C THR A 21 -6.40 -4.79 11.17
N ILE A 22 -6.65 -3.98 12.21
CA ILE A 22 -5.62 -3.14 12.83
C ILE A 22 -4.50 -4.00 13.42
N ALA A 23 -4.84 -5.07 14.16
CA ALA A 23 -3.88 -5.97 14.76
C ALA A 23 -2.98 -6.67 13.72
N HIS A 24 -3.52 -6.98 12.54
CA HIS A 24 -2.78 -7.58 11.44
C HIS A 24 -2.03 -6.56 10.57
N SER A 25 -2.24 -5.26 10.78
CA SER A 25 -1.48 -4.24 10.05
C SER A 25 -0.05 -4.15 10.56
N HIS A 26 0.89 -3.96 9.65
CA HIS A 26 2.31 -3.87 10.03
C HIS A 26 2.64 -2.72 10.98
N LEU A 27 1.80 -1.69 11.10
CA LEU A 27 2.03 -0.61 12.06
C LEU A 27 1.82 -1.07 13.50
N PHE A 28 0.88 -2.00 13.71
CA PHE A 28 0.52 -2.52 15.04
C PHE A 28 1.11 -3.91 15.31
N GLU A 29 2.08 -4.34 14.51
CA GLU A 29 2.83 -5.59 14.72
C GLU A 29 3.46 -5.59 16.11
N ASP A 30 3.37 -6.73 16.83
CA ASP A 30 3.85 -6.93 18.21
C ASP A 30 3.18 -6.04 19.28
N ILE A 31 2.05 -5.40 18.97
CA ILE A 31 1.27 -4.63 19.94
C ILE A 31 0.05 -5.45 20.39
N PRO A 32 -0.08 -5.76 21.70
CA PRO A 32 -1.21 -6.53 22.21
C PRO A 32 -2.56 -5.86 21.90
N ILE A 33 -3.54 -6.65 21.47
CA ILE A 33 -4.89 -6.15 21.11
C ILE A 33 -5.52 -5.37 22.30
N ALA A 34 -5.29 -5.82 23.53
CA ALA A 34 -5.81 -5.14 24.73
C ALA A 34 -5.29 -3.69 24.90
N GLN A 35 -4.18 -3.34 24.25
CA GLN A 35 -3.57 -1.99 24.32
C GLN A 35 -3.98 -1.11 23.13
N GLN A 36 -4.62 -1.68 22.11
CA GLN A 36 -4.92 -0.97 20.87
C GLN A 36 -5.86 0.22 21.10
N ASP A 37 -6.91 0.09 21.92
CA ASP A 37 -7.87 1.17 22.16
C ASP A 37 -7.22 2.39 22.80
N THR A 38 -6.39 2.16 23.81
CA THR A 38 -5.63 3.23 24.46
C THR A 38 -4.70 3.90 23.45
N LEU A 39 -4.04 3.09 22.60
CA LEU A 39 -3.11 3.58 21.61
C LEU A 39 -3.82 4.35 20.49
N LEU A 40 -4.93 3.85 19.97
CA LEU A 40 -5.73 4.53 18.94
C LEU A 40 -6.25 5.88 19.44
N SER A 41 -6.68 5.96 20.71
CA SER A 41 -7.05 7.22 21.35
C SER A 41 -5.87 8.18 21.46
N CYS A 42 -4.70 7.70 21.89
CA CYS A 42 -3.47 8.49 21.98
C CYS A 42 -3.05 9.04 20.61
N LEU A 43 -3.19 8.24 19.56
CA LEU A 43 -2.86 8.58 18.18
C LEU A 43 -3.91 9.48 17.50
N ASN A 44 -5.00 9.86 18.19
CA ASN A 44 -6.14 10.59 17.62
C ASN A 44 -6.66 9.91 16.34
N ALA A 45 -6.76 8.58 16.40
CA ALA A 45 -7.17 7.77 15.28
C ALA A 45 -8.65 8.03 14.92
N LYS A 46 -8.94 8.18 13.63
CA LYS A 46 -10.28 8.49 13.12
C LYS A 46 -10.65 7.50 12.03
N LYS A 47 -11.85 6.96 12.11
CA LYS A 47 -12.41 6.10 11.06
C LYS A 47 -13.26 6.95 10.11
N LYS A 48 -13.05 6.79 8.80
CA LYS A 48 -13.87 7.41 7.76
C LYS A 48 -14.31 6.35 6.74
N SER A 49 -15.52 6.51 6.21
CA SER A 49 -16.10 5.63 5.21
C SER A 49 -16.20 6.38 3.88
N TYR A 50 -15.94 5.67 2.79
CA TYR A 50 -15.99 6.17 1.42
C TYR A 50 -16.83 5.22 0.56
N GLY A 51 -17.60 5.78 -0.36
CA GLY A 51 -18.27 5.02 -1.41
C GLY A 51 -17.28 4.57 -2.48
N LYS A 52 -17.76 3.82 -3.47
CA LYS A 52 -16.96 3.45 -4.64
C LYS A 52 -16.60 4.69 -5.46
N ASP A 53 -15.37 4.72 -5.98
CA ASP A 53 -14.83 5.79 -6.84
C ASP A 53 -14.76 7.17 -6.16
N GLU A 54 -14.84 7.24 -4.83
CA GLU A 54 -14.65 8.47 -4.07
C GLU A 54 -13.15 8.78 -3.84
N TYR A 55 -12.84 10.08 -3.88
CA TYR A 55 -11.51 10.56 -3.52
C TYR A 55 -11.32 10.53 -2.01
N VAL A 56 -10.37 9.72 -1.57
CA VAL A 56 -9.89 9.66 -0.18
C VAL A 56 -8.89 10.79 0.08
N LEU A 57 -7.96 11.01 -0.85
CA LEU A 57 -6.99 12.10 -0.88
C LEU A 57 -6.85 12.58 -2.32
N ARG A 58 -6.62 13.87 -2.52
CA ARG A 58 -6.43 14.46 -3.86
C ARG A 58 -5.00 14.92 -4.07
N ALA A 59 -4.52 14.78 -5.28
CA ALA A 59 -3.26 15.42 -5.69
C ALA A 59 -3.37 16.95 -5.45
N GLY A 60 -2.31 17.54 -4.88
CA GLY A 60 -2.28 18.93 -4.46
C GLY A 60 -2.69 19.17 -3.00
N ASP A 61 -3.34 18.24 -2.33
CA ASP A 61 -3.70 18.39 -0.92
C ASP A 61 -2.48 18.30 0.00
N LYS A 62 -2.54 19.02 1.13
CA LYS A 62 -1.60 18.84 2.25
C LYS A 62 -2.09 17.67 3.10
N VAL A 63 -1.19 16.76 3.43
CA VAL A 63 -1.51 15.58 4.23
C VAL A 63 -0.61 15.49 5.46
N ALA A 64 -1.25 15.30 6.61
CA ALA A 64 -0.59 15.10 7.90
C ALA A 64 -0.93 13.75 8.54
N GLU A 65 -1.89 13.03 7.96
CA GLU A 65 -2.39 11.75 8.47
C GLU A 65 -1.97 10.61 7.52
N VAL A 66 -1.56 9.49 8.07
CA VAL A 66 -1.40 8.23 7.34
C VAL A 66 -2.73 7.49 7.33
N GLY A 67 -3.03 6.76 6.26
CA GLY A 67 -4.23 5.95 6.14
C GLY A 67 -3.92 4.46 6.23
N ILE A 68 -4.75 3.70 6.95
CA ILE A 68 -4.77 2.23 6.94
C ILE A 68 -6.14 1.79 6.45
N VAL A 69 -6.19 0.94 5.45
CA VAL A 69 -7.46 0.38 4.95
C VAL A 69 -7.98 -0.64 5.96
N LEU A 70 -9.20 -0.45 6.47
CA LEU A 70 -9.87 -1.38 7.38
C LEU A 70 -10.69 -2.42 6.60
N SER A 71 -11.42 -1.95 5.59
CA SER A 71 -12.18 -2.81 4.67
C SER A 71 -12.25 -2.18 3.28
N GLY A 72 -12.51 -2.98 2.24
CA GLY A 72 -12.49 -2.53 0.86
C GLY A 72 -11.08 -2.33 0.33
N GLY A 73 -10.86 -1.30 -0.49
CA GLY A 73 -9.56 -1.04 -1.10
C GLY A 73 -9.43 0.34 -1.71
N VAL A 74 -8.20 0.76 -1.95
CA VAL A 74 -7.90 2.03 -2.62
C VAL A 74 -6.87 1.84 -3.73
N ASN A 75 -7.01 2.64 -4.79
CA ASN A 75 -6.00 2.84 -5.81
C ASN A 75 -5.24 4.14 -5.55
N ILE A 76 -3.93 4.08 -5.57
CA ILE A 76 -3.04 5.24 -5.60
C ILE A 76 -2.80 5.56 -7.07
N THR A 77 -3.24 6.74 -7.52
CA THR A 77 -3.25 7.12 -8.93
C THR A 77 -2.48 8.40 -9.18
N LYS A 78 -1.98 8.53 -10.40
CA LYS A 78 -1.40 9.77 -10.91
C LYS A 78 -2.04 10.08 -12.26
N ASP A 79 -2.52 11.30 -12.40
CA ASP A 79 -3.02 11.80 -13.67
C ASP A 79 -1.86 12.51 -14.39
N ASP A 80 -1.73 12.31 -15.72
CA ASP A 80 -0.78 13.02 -16.56
C ASP A 80 -1.36 14.36 -17.07
N PHE A 81 -0.57 15.11 -17.84
CA PHE A 81 -1.01 16.40 -18.42
C PHE A 81 -2.17 16.27 -19.41
N GLU A 82 -2.37 15.09 -19.98
CA GLU A 82 -3.45 14.81 -20.93
C GLU A 82 -4.73 14.32 -20.21
N GLY A 83 -4.65 14.14 -18.87
CA GLY A 83 -5.76 13.63 -18.06
C GLY A 83 -5.87 12.11 -18.03
N ASN A 84 -4.89 11.38 -18.58
CA ASN A 84 -4.88 9.93 -18.47
C ASN A 84 -4.47 9.50 -17.06
N ARG A 85 -5.25 8.60 -16.48
CA ARG A 85 -5.02 8.10 -15.13
C ARG A 85 -4.20 6.83 -15.15
N SER A 86 -3.08 6.84 -14.43
CA SER A 86 -2.24 5.68 -14.18
C SER A 86 -2.37 5.21 -12.73
N ILE A 87 -2.56 3.91 -12.52
CA ILE A 87 -2.56 3.29 -11.20
C ILE A 87 -1.12 2.97 -10.83
N LEU A 88 -0.60 3.63 -9.79
CA LEU A 88 0.77 3.41 -9.30
C LEU A 88 0.84 2.21 -8.36
N SER A 89 -0.16 2.07 -7.48
CA SER A 89 -0.28 0.95 -6.55
C SER A 89 -1.70 0.79 -6.03
N LYS A 90 -1.97 -0.35 -5.41
CA LYS A 90 -3.23 -0.67 -4.73
C LYS A 90 -2.94 -0.95 -3.25
N ALA A 91 -3.88 -0.60 -2.37
CA ALA A 91 -3.84 -0.95 -0.97
C ALA A 91 -5.17 -1.59 -0.57
N GLY A 92 -5.10 -2.77 0.02
CA GLY A 92 -6.22 -3.52 0.60
C GLY A 92 -6.19 -3.51 2.13
N PRO A 93 -7.06 -4.32 2.80
CA PRO A 93 -7.15 -4.35 4.25
C PRO A 93 -5.80 -4.57 4.94
N GLY A 94 -5.54 -3.82 6.01
CA GLY A 94 -4.28 -3.80 6.76
C GLY A 94 -3.15 -3.00 6.11
N ALA A 95 -3.26 -2.64 4.82
CA ALA A 95 -2.23 -1.90 4.13
C ALA A 95 -2.28 -0.40 4.45
N MET A 96 -1.08 0.20 4.64
CA MET A 96 -0.89 1.62 4.87
C MET A 96 -0.60 2.36 3.56
N PHE A 97 -1.09 3.60 3.46
CA PHE A 97 -0.80 4.52 2.37
C PHE A 97 -0.55 5.95 2.88
N ALA A 98 -0.03 6.81 2.00
CA ALA A 98 0.38 8.20 2.25
C ALA A 98 1.59 8.39 3.20
N GLU A 99 2.11 7.34 3.84
CA GLU A 99 3.22 7.42 4.80
C GLU A 99 4.49 8.05 4.21
N ALA A 100 4.84 7.72 2.97
CA ALA A 100 6.03 8.26 2.33
C ALA A 100 5.98 9.79 2.21
N PHE A 101 4.82 10.34 1.87
CA PHE A 101 4.62 11.78 1.71
C PHE A 101 4.57 12.51 3.04
N VAL A 102 3.89 11.92 4.02
CA VAL A 102 3.78 12.51 5.36
C VAL A 102 5.13 12.49 6.09
N CYS A 103 5.88 11.38 5.99
CA CYS A 103 7.21 11.26 6.59
C CYS A 103 8.27 12.14 5.92
N SER A 104 8.12 12.43 4.62
CA SER A 104 9.04 13.30 3.88
C SER A 104 8.75 14.79 4.06
N ASN A 105 7.71 15.16 4.82
CA ASN A 105 7.22 16.53 4.93
C ASN A 105 6.93 17.17 3.56
N ALA A 106 6.40 16.37 2.62
CA ALA A 106 6.03 16.90 1.31
C ALA A 106 4.97 17.99 1.47
N ASP A 107 5.14 19.12 0.78
CA ASP A 107 4.20 20.24 0.85
C ASP A 107 2.81 19.86 0.34
N THR A 108 2.76 19.02 -0.70
CA THR A 108 1.52 18.53 -1.30
C THR A 108 1.69 17.11 -1.80
N LEU A 109 0.57 16.39 -1.92
CA LEU A 109 0.54 15.06 -2.53
C LEU A 109 0.71 15.16 -4.06
N PRO A 110 1.63 14.40 -4.66
CA PRO A 110 1.74 14.32 -6.12
C PRO A 110 0.81 13.27 -6.73
N VAL A 111 -0.03 12.62 -5.93
CA VAL A 111 -0.90 11.50 -6.30
C VAL A 111 -2.28 11.67 -5.67
N SER A 112 -3.28 11.01 -6.25
CA SER A 112 -4.61 10.88 -5.65
C SER A 112 -4.80 9.47 -5.09
N VAL A 113 -5.63 9.33 -4.07
CA VAL A 113 -6.06 8.04 -3.49
C VAL A 113 -7.56 7.95 -3.70
N ILE A 114 -8.03 6.89 -4.36
CA ILE A 114 -9.42 6.69 -4.75
C ILE A 114 -9.87 5.32 -4.28
N SER A 115 -11.04 5.25 -3.64
CA SER A 115 -11.66 3.99 -3.21
C SER A 115 -12.09 3.15 -4.42
N THR A 116 -11.89 1.83 -4.35
CA THR A 116 -12.29 0.89 -5.42
C THR A 116 -13.69 0.32 -5.23
N GLU A 117 -14.18 0.40 -4.02
CA GLU A 117 -15.47 -0.10 -3.56
C GLU A 117 -15.87 0.64 -2.28
N LYS A 118 -16.94 0.23 -1.59
CA LYS A 118 -17.23 0.75 -0.25
C LYS A 118 -16.05 0.43 0.68
N THR A 119 -15.37 1.48 1.16
CA THR A 119 -14.08 1.37 1.84
C THR A 119 -14.12 2.09 3.17
N GLU A 120 -13.60 1.48 4.21
CA GLU A 120 -13.39 2.09 5.51
C GLU A 120 -11.90 2.26 5.78
N ILE A 121 -11.52 3.42 6.26
CA ILE A 121 -10.12 3.81 6.45
C ILE A 121 -9.92 4.37 7.86
N LEU A 122 -8.86 3.91 8.50
CA LEU A 122 -8.31 4.47 9.72
C LEU A 122 -7.29 5.54 9.36
N PHE A 123 -7.50 6.77 9.79
CA PHE A 123 -6.54 7.87 9.70
C PHE A 123 -5.85 8.09 11.03
N ILE A 124 -4.53 8.26 11.00
CA ILE A 124 -3.70 8.47 12.17
C ILE A 124 -2.79 9.67 11.91
N ASP A 125 -2.76 10.61 12.85
CA ASP A 125 -1.84 11.75 12.80
C ASP A 125 -0.39 11.26 12.94
N TYR A 126 0.41 11.46 11.89
CA TYR A 126 1.81 11.05 11.85
C TYR A 126 2.64 11.66 12.98
N LYS A 127 2.40 12.93 13.32
CA LYS A 127 3.15 13.60 14.39
C LYS A 127 3.00 12.86 15.72
N ARG A 128 1.82 12.26 15.96
CA ARG A 128 1.56 11.46 17.16
C ARG A 128 2.23 10.09 17.13
N ILE A 129 2.54 9.56 15.95
CA ILE A 129 3.37 8.34 15.83
C ILE A 129 4.83 8.69 16.11
N ALA A 130 5.32 9.81 15.55
CA ALA A 130 6.72 10.20 15.59
C ALA A 130 7.16 10.82 16.93
N THR A 131 6.21 11.28 17.77
CA THR A 131 6.52 11.92 19.05
C THR A 131 6.12 11.03 20.22
N VAL A 132 7.03 10.85 21.17
CA VAL A 132 6.74 10.10 22.41
C VAL A 132 5.70 10.87 23.21
N CYS A 133 4.61 10.20 23.59
CA CYS A 133 3.59 10.83 24.43
C CYS A 133 4.11 11.08 25.86
N SER A 134 3.59 12.13 26.52
CA SER A 134 3.91 12.47 27.92
C SER A 134 3.57 11.35 28.90
N SER A 135 2.69 10.44 28.51
CA SER A 135 2.22 9.30 29.33
C SER A 135 3.19 8.10 29.27
N ALA A 136 4.36 8.23 28.61
CA ALA A 136 5.40 7.18 28.48
C ALA A 136 4.82 5.81 28.10
N CYS A 137 3.86 5.76 27.16
CA CYS A 137 3.31 4.49 26.74
C CYS A 137 4.41 3.68 26.02
N GLY A 138 4.69 2.46 26.52
CA GLY A 138 5.80 1.62 26.05
C GLY A 138 5.72 1.22 24.57
N PHE A 139 4.59 1.49 23.91
CA PHE A 139 4.34 1.06 22.54
C PHE A 139 4.69 2.10 21.47
N HIS A 140 5.00 3.36 21.83
CA HIS A 140 5.40 4.36 20.84
C HIS A 140 6.71 3.97 20.14
N ASN A 141 7.67 3.39 20.87
CA ASN A 141 8.90 2.88 20.25
C ASN A 141 8.59 1.76 19.24
N SER A 142 7.66 0.86 19.56
CA SER A 142 7.23 -0.20 18.63
C SER A 142 6.57 0.41 17.39
N LEU A 143 5.70 1.41 17.53
CA LEU A 143 5.09 2.10 16.39
C LEU A 143 6.13 2.77 15.49
N ILE A 144 7.11 3.46 16.07
CA ILE A 144 8.20 4.10 15.31
C ILE A 144 9.01 3.03 14.57
N ASN A 145 9.40 1.95 15.24
CA ASN A 145 10.14 0.84 14.62
C ASN A 145 9.34 0.18 13.51
N ASN A 146 8.04 -0.06 13.73
CA ASN A 146 7.15 -0.64 12.74
C ASN A 146 6.97 0.29 11.52
N MET A 147 6.84 1.60 11.73
CA MET A 147 6.81 2.60 10.67
C MET A 147 8.10 2.57 9.85
N MET A 148 9.26 2.55 10.50
CA MET A 148 10.56 2.42 9.81
C MET A 148 10.63 1.11 9.01
N GLY A 149 10.14 0.00 9.58
CA GLY A 149 10.04 -1.28 8.90
C GLY A 149 9.15 -1.24 7.65
N ILE A 150 8.00 -0.55 7.72
CA ILE A 150 7.11 -0.35 6.57
C ILE A 150 7.82 0.44 5.45
N LEU A 151 8.47 1.56 5.80
CA LEU A 151 9.20 2.39 4.84
C LEU A 151 10.37 1.61 4.22
N ALA A 152 11.12 0.86 5.02
CA ALA A 152 12.22 0.03 4.52
C ALA A 152 11.72 -1.07 3.57
N ARG A 153 10.65 -1.78 3.90
CA ARG A 153 10.03 -2.80 3.02
C ARG A 153 9.57 -2.18 1.70
N LYS A 154 8.91 -1.01 1.73
CA LYS A 154 8.50 -0.32 0.51
C LYS A 154 9.69 0.15 -0.33
N ASN A 155 10.76 0.61 0.30
CA ASN A 155 12.00 0.98 -0.40
C ASN A 155 12.61 -0.23 -1.14
N VAL A 156 12.70 -1.39 -0.48
CA VAL A 156 13.18 -2.64 -1.11
C VAL A 156 12.30 -3.01 -2.30
N MET A 157 10.97 -2.96 -2.15
CA MET A 157 10.03 -3.25 -3.25
C MET A 157 10.22 -2.29 -4.44
N LEU A 158 10.41 -0.99 -4.18
CA LEU A 158 10.66 0.00 -5.22
C LEU A 158 12.00 -0.23 -5.91
N THR A 159 13.05 -0.57 -5.17
CA THR A 159 14.37 -0.91 -5.71
C THR A 159 14.28 -2.13 -6.64
N GLU A 160 13.53 -3.16 -6.26
CA GLU A 160 13.28 -4.32 -7.12
C GLU A 160 12.52 -3.92 -8.40
N LYS A 161 11.47 -3.11 -8.26
CA LYS A 161 10.71 -2.62 -9.42
C LYS A 161 11.61 -1.84 -10.37
N VAL A 162 12.45 -0.93 -9.87
CA VAL A 162 13.43 -0.18 -10.68
C VAL A 162 14.40 -1.13 -11.39
N LYS A 163 14.91 -2.17 -10.69
CA LYS A 163 15.79 -3.20 -11.29
C LYS A 163 15.11 -3.89 -12.47
N HIS A 164 13.82 -4.21 -12.39
CA HIS A 164 13.10 -4.90 -13.46
C HIS A 164 12.74 -3.95 -14.60
N THR A 165 12.17 -2.78 -14.27
CA THR A 165 11.70 -1.80 -15.26
C THR A 165 12.86 -1.08 -15.97
N GLY A 166 14.04 -0.98 -15.35
CA GLY A 166 15.24 -0.41 -15.92
C GLY A 166 15.92 -1.27 -16.99
N LYS A 167 15.44 -2.49 -17.26
CA LYS A 167 15.92 -3.30 -18.37
C LYS A 167 15.43 -2.73 -19.70
N ARG A 168 16.21 -2.97 -20.79
CA ARG A 168 15.92 -2.35 -22.08
C ARG A 168 14.76 -3.01 -22.83
N THR A 169 14.69 -4.32 -22.82
CA THR A 169 13.71 -5.09 -23.60
C THR A 169 12.64 -5.73 -22.72
N THR A 170 11.47 -5.97 -23.29
CA THR A 170 10.37 -6.71 -22.63
C THR A 170 10.82 -8.07 -22.13
N LYS A 171 11.62 -8.77 -22.93
CA LYS A 171 12.23 -10.06 -22.56
C LYS A 171 13.07 -9.96 -21.29
N GLU A 172 14.00 -9.00 -21.25
CA GLU A 172 14.88 -8.80 -20.09
C GLU A 172 14.09 -8.38 -18.84
N LYS A 173 13.08 -7.53 -18.98
CA LYS A 173 12.18 -7.14 -17.88
C LYS A 173 11.46 -8.35 -17.31
N LEU A 174 10.85 -9.18 -18.17
CA LEU A 174 10.16 -10.43 -17.78
C LEU A 174 11.11 -11.40 -17.08
N LEU A 175 12.24 -11.72 -17.67
CA LEU A 175 13.20 -12.65 -17.09
C LEU A 175 13.76 -12.14 -15.76
N SER A 176 14.06 -10.85 -15.67
CA SER A 176 14.51 -10.22 -14.41
C SER A 176 13.48 -10.37 -13.30
N TYR A 177 12.20 -10.16 -13.60
CA TYR A 177 11.11 -10.31 -12.63
C TYR A 177 10.90 -11.78 -12.22
N LEU A 178 10.73 -12.67 -13.23
CA LEU A 178 10.44 -14.08 -12.99
C LEU A 178 11.60 -14.79 -12.25
N SER A 179 12.85 -14.51 -12.62
CA SER A 179 14.02 -15.03 -11.89
C SER A 179 14.06 -14.59 -10.43
N THR A 180 13.73 -13.32 -10.16
CA THR A 180 13.64 -12.83 -8.77
C THR A 180 12.53 -13.55 -7.99
N ARG A 181 11.39 -13.84 -8.64
CA ARG A 181 10.29 -14.60 -8.02
C ARG A 181 10.69 -16.05 -7.73
N ALA A 182 11.37 -16.73 -8.67
CA ALA A 182 11.89 -18.08 -8.48
C ALA A 182 12.85 -18.16 -7.28
N ILE A 183 13.81 -17.21 -7.20
CA ILE A 183 14.76 -17.12 -6.09
C ILE A 183 14.02 -16.94 -4.75
N LYS A 184 13.04 -16.04 -4.69
CA LYS A 184 12.25 -15.82 -3.46
C LYS A 184 11.39 -17.02 -3.06
N ALA A 185 10.88 -17.77 -4.05
CA ALA A 185 10.12 -18.99 -3.80
C ALA A 185 11.02 -20.18 -3.42
N GLY A 186 12.33 -20.09 -3.64
CA GLY A 186 13.26 -21.21 -3.47
C GLY A 186 12.97 -22.38 -4.42
N SER A 187 12.27 -22.12 -5.54
CA SER A 187 11.79 -23.12 -6.49
C SER A 187 11.76 -22.55 -7.90
N PRO A 188 12.10 -23.36 -8.93
CA PRO A 188 11.89 -22.96 -10.31
C PRO A 188 10.41 -22.85 -10.68
N THR A 189 9.52 -23.43 -9.91
CA THR A 189 8.07 -23.39 -10.09
C THR A 189 7.43 -22.52 -9.00
N PHE A 190 6.64 -21.51 -9.39
CA PHE A 190 6.08 -20.52 -8.47
C PHE A 190 4.87 -19.81 -9.07
N ASP A 191 4.10 -19.17 -8.18
CA ASP A 191 2.99 -18.30 -8.55
C ASP A 191 3.40 -16.82 -8.47
N ILE A 192 2.79 -16.00 -9.34
CA ILE A 192 2.89 -14.55 -9.26
C ILE A 192 1.53 -13.94 -8.87
N PRO A 193 1.51 -12.83 -8.10
CA PRO A 193 0.27 -12.20 -7.63
C PRO A 193 -0.45 -11.37 -8.71
N PHE A 194 0.10 -11.31 -9.92
CA PHE A 194 -0.38 -10.46 -11.00
C PHE A 194 -1.12 -11.26 -12.07
N ASN A 195 -2.24 -10.74 -12.57
CA ASN A 195 -2.78 -11.13 -13.84
C ASN A 195 -1.94 -10.53 -14.99
N ARG A 196 -2.28 -10.83 -16.25
CA ARG A 196 -1.49 -10.37 -17.43
C ARG A 196 -1.45 -8.86 -17.58
N GLN A 197 -2.55 -8.16 -17.31
CA GLN A 197 -2.58 -6.70 -17.37
C GLN A 197 -1.74 -6.11 -16.25
N GLU A 198 -1.93 -6.57 -15.02
CA GLU A 198 -1.19 -6.09 -13.85
C GLU A 198 0.33 -6.31 -13.97
N LEU A 199 0.75 -7.46 -14.56
CA LEU A 199 2.17 -7.71 -14.82
C LEU A 199 2.74 -6.75 -15.87
N ALA A 200 1.98 -6.47 -16.93
CA ALA A 200 2.39 -5.51 -17.97
C ALA A 200 2.53 -4.10 -17.39
N ASP A 201 1.55 -3.67 -16.58
CA ASP A 201 1.57 -2.38 -15.89
C ASP A 201 2.73 -2.29 -14.89
N TYR A 202 2.99 -3.38 -14.14
CA TYR A 202 4.11 -3.45 -13.20
C TYR A 202 5.46 -3.29 -13.89
N LEU A 203 5.64 -3.93 -15.06
CA LEU A 203 6.87 -3.90 -15.84
C LEU A 203 6.98 -2.67 -16.77
N GLY A 204 5.91 -1.89 -16.89
CA GLY A 204 5.85 -0.74 -17.80
C GLY A 204 6.04 -1.17 -19.27
N VAL A 205 5.24 -2.12 -19.72
CA VAL A 205 5.26 -2.65 -21.11
C VAL A 205 3.84 -2.81 -21.63
N ASP A 206 3.69 -2.83 -22.96
CA ASP A 206 2.42 -3.18 -23.58
C ASP A 206 2.03 -4.64 -23.30
N ARG A 207 0.76 -4.90 -22.97
CA ARG A 207 0.25 -6.23 -22.62
C ARG A 207 0.38 -7.22 -23.77
N SER A 208 0.09 -6.80 -24.99
CA SER A 208 0.15 -7.69 -26.15
C SER A 208 1.61 -8.03 -26.51
N ALA A 209 2.51 -7.06 -26.47
CA ALA A 209 3.94 -7.27 -26.64
C ALA A 209 4.51 -8.21 -25.57
N MET A 210 4.10 -8.04 -24.31
CA MET A 210 4.51 -8.92 -23.21
C MET A 210 4.00 -10.36 -23.41
N SER A 211 2.74 -10.52 -23.83
CA SER A 211 2.15 -11.84 -24.07
C SER A 211 2.83 -12.57 -25.23
N ALA A 212 3.15 -11.86 -26.32
CA ALA A 212 3.91 -12.41 -27.44
C ALA A 212 5.32 -12.85 -27.00
N GLU A 213 5.97 -12.07 -26.13
CA GLU A 213 7.30 -12.43 -25.64
C GLU A 213 7.28 -13.64 -24.70
N LEU A 214 6.24 -13.77 -23.85
CA LEU A 214 6.03 -14.98 -23.03
C LEU A 214 5.85 -16.23 -23.89
N CYS A 215 5.11 -16.16 -25.00
CA CYS A 215 4.96 -17.28 -25.95
C CYS A 215 6.31 -17.66 -26.58
N LYS A 216 7.13 -16.68 -27.01
CA LYS A 216 8.48 -16.96 -27.54
C LYS A 216 9.38 -17.63 -26.51
N LEU A 217 9.35 -17.19 -25.26
CA LEU A 217 10.12 -17.79 -24.18
C LEU A 217 9.68 -19.23 -23.88
N ARG A 218 8.39 -19.52 -23.96
CA ARG A 218 7.84 -20.88 -23.84
C ARG A 218 8.29 -21.75 -25.02
N ASP A 219 8.16 -21.28 -26.24
CA ASP A 219 8.49 -22.00 -27.43
C ASP A 219 10.02 -22.29 -27.54
N ALA A 220 10.83 -21.41 -26.91
CA ALA A 220 12.27 -21.60 -26.73
C ALA A 220 12.62 -22.49 -25.52
N GLN A 221 11.65 -23.07 -24.83
CA GLN A 221 11.84 -23.92 -23.65
C GLN A 221 12.61 -23.24 -22.50
N ILE A 222 12.53 -21.91 -22.37
CA ILE A 222 13.14 -21.16 -21.27
C ILE A 222 12.22 -21.16 -20.06
N LEU A 223 10.89 -21.16 -20.30
CA LEU A 223 9.88 -21.23 -19.26
C LEU A 223 8.60 -21.91 -19.76
N SER A 224 7.78 -22.36 -18.83
CA SER A 224 6.38 -22.66 -19.08
C SER A 224 5.48 -21.86 -18.16
N PHE A 225 4.20 -21.71 -18.54
CA PHE A 225 3.24 -21.02 -17.70
C PHE A 225 1.80 -21.45 -17.97
N GLU A 226 1.02 -21.45 -16.92
CA GLU A 226 -0.43 -21.54 -16.97
C GLU A 226 -1.02 -20.43 -16.08
N ARG A 227 -1.76 -19.49 -16.68
CA ARG A 227 -2.26 -18.28 -16.01
C ARG A 227 -1.13 -17.54 -15.26
N ASN A 228 -1.15 -17.52 -13.93
CA ASN A 228 -0.16 -16.89 -13.05
C ASN A 228 0.87 -17.88 -12.44
N HIS A 229 0.80 -19.14 -12.82
CA HIS A 229 1.75 -20.18 -12.45
C HIS A 229 2.87 -20.29 -13.50
N PHE A 230 4.13 -20.28 -13.06
CA PHE A 230 5.32 -20.27 -13.92
C PHE A 230 6.31 -21.34 -13.49
N THR A 231 7.02 -21.92 -14.48
CA THR A 231 8.20 -22.76 -14.26
C THR A 231 9.33 -22.23 -15.14
N LEU A 232 10.52 -22.00 -14.56
CA LEU A 232 11.76 -21.67 -15.26
C LEU A 232 12.61 -22.94 -15.44
N TYR A 233 13.22 -23.08 -16.62
CA TYR A 233 14.07 -24.22 -16.96
C TYR A 233 15.54 -23.85 -17.01
#